data_2a13218a396408f7b976f74938d82fa9
#
_entry.id   2a13218a396408f7b976f74938d82fa9
#
_cell.length_a   1.000
_cell.length_b   1.000
_cell.length_c   1.000
_cell.angle_alpha   90.00
_cell.angle_beta   90.00
_cell.angle_gamma   90.00
#
_symmetry.space_group_name_H-M   'P 1'
#
loop_
_entity.id
_entity.type
_entity.pdbx_description
1 polymer ?
#
loop_
_entity_poly.entity_id
_entity_poly.type
_entity_poly.pdbx_seq_one_letter_code
_entity_poly.pdbx_strand_id
1 'polypeptide(L)'
;MIKKILVPLALSTVSLFAVDDLKFTAQVEYLDFSNSKQKENGKRYTIGATGKEKNHLFGIQYELTQTNTKQPPLPEDLKVDKYAFQYTYLWDNSLLMHGRYLHIKDNLAPTDEGNIFGVGMDYKFNQKYKYGFRTYFSDYTDFNVYQTDLTAMKHFKYNDLSIKLQGILKGIWLDNKNVTSYTNNAQNSYLTPGVKGHFSYQNYVGGIGLFLGKRVFAVMDDGKRIQHHAMEFDRTLMIGIGKKMDKATVMLKYNYMRATELPYENSDVTVNNTMLSVQY
;
A
#
# COMPACT_ATOMS: atom_id res chain seq x y z
N MET A 1 -14.87 27.07 -11.21
CA MET A 1 -14.43 26.07 -10.21
C MET A 1 -15.35 24.85 -10.01
N ILE A 2 -16.38 24.63 -10.83
CA ILE A 2 -17.38 23.55 -10.64
C ILE A 2 -17.14 22.33 -11.57
N LYS A 3 -16.23 22.40 -12.54
CA LYS A 3 -16.01 21.32 -13.54
C LYS A 3 -15.13 20.15 -13.09
N LYS A 4 -14.43 20.23 -11.94
CA LYS A 4 -13.52 19.17 -11.45
C LYS A 4 -14.14 18.13 -10.50
N ILE A 5 -15.39 18.31 -10.09
CA ILE A 5 -16.08 17.42 -9.12
C ILE A 5 -16.99 16.38 -9.81
N LEU A 6 -17.28 16.52 -11.09
CA LEU A 6 -18.27 15.67 -11.78
C LEU A 6 -17.73 14.34 -12.31
N VAL A 7 -16.42 14.17 -12.43
CA VAL A 7 -15.83 12.93 -12.98
C VAL A 7 -15.87 11.75 -11.98
N PRO A 8 -15.60 11.93 -10.67
CA PRO A 8 -15.72 10.80 -9.74
C PRO A 8 -17.15 10.38 -9.43
N LEU A 9 -18.14 11.28 -9.59
CA LEU A 9 -19.55 10.96 -9.31
C LEU A 9 -20.21 10.15 -10.44
N ALA A 10 -19.79 10.33 -11.67
CA ALA A 10 -20.34 9.62 -12.83
C ALA A 10 -19.89 8.14 -12.91
N LEU A 11 -18.76 7.79 -12.31
CA LEU A 11 -18.32 6.40 -12.16
C LEU A 11 -19.04 5.63 -11.04
N SER A 12 -19.69 6.35 -10.11
CA SER A 12 -20.41 5.75 -8.98
C SER A 12 -21.80 5.25 -9.30
N THR A 13 -22.34 5.56 -10.48
CA THR A 13 -23.68 5.13 -10.91
C THR A 13 -23.68 3.88 -11.80
N VAL A 14 -22.51 3.33 -12.14
CA VAL A 14 -22.43 2.07 -12.88
C VAL A 14 -22.74 0.92 -11.91
N SER A 15 -24.01 0.62 -11.81
CA SER A 15 -24.60 -0.67 -11.35
C SER A 15 -23.91 -1.34 -10.16
N LEU A 16 -23.96 -0.71 -8.97
CA LEU A 16 -23.77 -1.39 -7.69
C LEU A 16 -24.78 -2.53 -7.45
N PHE A 17 -25.77 -2.68 -8.32
CA PHE A 17 -26.88 -3.64 -8.17
C PHE A 17 -26.61 -5.04 -8.77
N ALA A 18 -25.46 -5.25 -9.41
CA ALA A 18 -25.12 -6.54 -10.04
C ALA A 18 -23.77 -7.12 -9.56
N VAL A 19 -23.23 -6.60 -8.46
CA VAL A 19 -21.93 -7.06 -7.93
C VAL A 19 -22.16 -8.11 -6.86
N ASP A 20 -21.76 -9.34 -7.12
CA ASP A 20 -21.69 -10.41 -6.14
C ASP A 20 -20.53 -10.16 -5.16
N ASP A 21 -20.62 -10.69 -3.93
CA ASP A 21 -19.53 -10.60 -2.91
C ASP A 21 -19.02 -9.18 -2.64
N LEU A 22 -19.91 -8.20 -2.48
CA LEU A 22 -19.52 -6.84 -2.10
C LEU A 22 -18.99 -6.83 -0.66
N LYS A 23 -17.77 -6.32 -0.47
CA LYS A 23 -17.10 -6.19 0.83
C LYS A 23 -16.70 -4.77 1.07
N PHE A 24 -16.97 -4.27 2.25
CA PHE A 24 -16.55 -2.96 2.73
C PHE A 24 -15.39 -3.10 3.70
N THR A 25 -14.46 -2.16 3.66
CA THR A 25 -13.33 -2.09 4.59
C THR A 25 -13.25 -0.70 5.19
N ALA A 26 -13.10 -0.63 6.49
CA ALA A 26 -12.76 0.59 7.22
C ALA A 26 -11.52 0.34 8.07
N GLN A 27 -10.59 1.32 8.09
CA GLN A 27 -9.35 1.23 8.87
C GLN A 27 -9.06 2.57 9.53
N VAL A 28 -8.52 2.50 10.74
CA VAL A 28 -7.93 3.64 11.43
C VAL A 28 -6.52 3.25 11.86
N GLU A 29 -5.57 4.15 11.62
CA GLU A 29 -4.17 3.96 11.99
C GLU A 29 -3.68 5.14 12.80
N TYR A 30 -2.86 4.85 13.80
CA TYR A 30 -2.03 5.83 14.49
C TYR A 30 -0.58 5.63 14.06
N LEU A 31 0.07 6.73 13.70
CA LEU A 31 1.46 6.82 13.25
C LEU A 31 2.26 7.59 14.30
N ASP A 32 3.39 7.04 14.72
CA ASP A 32 4.37 7.70 15.57
C ASP A 32 5.71 7.78 14.84
N PHE A 33 6.32 8.99 14.81
CA PHE A 33 7.58 9.26 14.12
C PHE A 33 8.66 9.62 15.15
N SER A 34 9.16 8.61 15.86
CA SER A 34 10.21 8.82 16.84
C SER A 34 11.52 9.28 16.17
N ASN A 35 12.19 10.26 16.78
CA ASN A 35 13.43 10.88 16.32
C ASN A 35 13.37 11.58 14.95
N SER A 36 12.20 11.76 14.36
CA SER A 36 12.03 12.57 13.15
C SER A 36 12.31 14.04 13.44
N LYS A 37 12.99 14.72 12.50
CA LYS A 37 13.18 16.19 12.54
C LYS A 37 11.98 16.94 11.98
N GLN A 38 11.12 16.26 11.20
CA GLN A 38 10.01 16.89 10.49
C GLN A 38 8.63 16.54 11.08
N LYS A 39 8.46 15.32 11.61
CA LYS A 39 7.15 14.77 11.97
C LYS A 39 7.13 14.29 13.40
N GLU A 40 5.95 14.35 14.02
CA GLU A 40 5.73 13.86 15.38
C GLU A 40 4.86 12.61 15.39
N ASN A 41 3.61 12.76 15.00
CA ASN A 41 2.64 11.68 14.96
C ASN A 41 1.58 11.96 13.89
N GLY A 42 0.73 10.98 13.62
CA GLY A 42 -0.33 11.16 12.64
C GLY A 42 -1.46 10.16 12.80
N LYS A 43 -2.53 10.42 12.07
CA LYS A 43 -3.68 9.52 11.96
C LYS A 43 -3.97 9.27 10.49
N ARG A 44 -4.32 8.03 10.18
CA ARG A 44 -4.74 7.63 8.84
C ARG A 44 -6.08 6.94 8.90
N TYR A 45 -6.98 7.37 8.05
CA TYR A 45 -8.30 6.78 7.88
C TYR A 45 -8.39 6.21 6.48
N THR A 46 -8.88 5.00 6.36
CA THR A 46 -9.05 4.35 5.05
C THR A 46 -10.43 3.73 4.98
N ILE A 47 -11.14 3.99 3.91
CA ILE A 47 -12.38 3.31 3.56
C ILE A 47 -12.22 2.70 2.17
N GLY A 48 -12.86 1.57 1.93
CA GLY A 48 -12.80 0.91 0.64
C GLY A 48 -13.95 -0.06 0.43
N ALA A 49 -14.16 -0.38 -0.83
CA ALA A 49 -15.10 -1.41 -1.24
C ALA A 49 -14.45 -2.30 -2.30
N THR A 50 -14.75 -3.59 -2.26
CA THR A 50 -14.37 -4.55 -3.30
C THR A 50 -15.58 -5.38 -3.67
N GLY A 51 -15.70 -5.70 -4.96
CA GLY A 51 -16.79 -6.50 -5.44
C GLY A 51 -16.33 -7.42 -6.56
N LYS A 52 -17.08 -8.48 -6.79
CA LYS A 52 -16.82 -9.46 -7.83
C LYS A 52 -18.06 -9.60 -8.73
N GLU A 53 -17.84 -9.63 -10.03
CA GLU A 53 -18.83 -10.00 -11.03
C GLU A 53 -18.21 -11.00 -11.99
N LYS A 54 -18.67 -12.26 -11.98
CA LYS A 54 -18.10 -13.35 -12.79
C LYS A 54 -16.58 -13.44 -12.61
N ASN A 55 -15.83 -13.11 -13.68
CA ASN A 55 -14.36 -13.14 -13.70
C ASN A 55 -13.72 -11.77 -13.39
N HIS A 56 -14.51 -10.76 -13.07
CA HIS A 56 -14.08 -9.40 -12.83
C HIS A 56 -14.11 -9.08 -11.34
N LEU A 57 -13.01 -8.58 -10.79
CA LEU A 57 -12.95 -8.05 -9.44
C LEU A 57 -12.58 -6.58 -9.51
N PHE A 58 -13.34 -5.77 -8.80
CA PHE A 58 -13.15 -4.33 -8.72
C PHE A 58 -12.85 -3.93 -7.28
N GLY A 59 -12.09 -2.89 -7.11
CA GLY A 59 -11.82 -2.31 -5.81
C GLY A 59 -11.63 -0.81 -5.90
N ILE A 60 -12.19 -0.09 -4.94
CA ILE A 60 -11.97 1.34 -4.74
C ILE A 60 -11.54 1.56 -3.31
N GLN A 61 -10.68 2.55 -3.10
CA GLN A 61 -10.22 2.94 -1.76
C GLN A 61 -9.98 4.44 -1.71
N TYR A 62 -10.39 5.05 -0.61
CA TYR A 62 -9.99 6.39 -0.22
C TYR A 62 -9.21 6.33 1.09
N GLU A 63 -8.13 7.07 1.16
CA GLU A 63 -7.27 7.21 2.34
C GLU A 63 -7.03 8.69 2.62
N LEU A 64 -7.29 9.11 3.86
CA LEU A 64 -6.92 10.41 4.41
C LEU A 64 -5.85 10.20 5.47
N THR A 65 -4.70 10.87 5.33
CA THR A 65 -3.64 10.91 6.35
C THR A 65 -3.46 12.36 6.84
N GLN A 66 -3.43 12.53 8.14
CA GLN A 66 -3.09 13.80 8.79
C GLN A 66 -1.89 13.54 9.70
N THR A 67 -0.82 14.30 9.50
CA THR A 67 0.43 14.15 10.27
C THR A 67 0.79 15.48 10.89
N ASN A 68 0.89 15.52 12.21
CA ASN A 68 1.43 16.63 12.95
C ASN A 68 2.91 16.77 12.65
N THR A 69 3.33 17.98 12.31
CA THR A 69 4.71 18.28 11.90
C THR A 69 5.38 19.19 12.91
N LYS A 70 6.70 19.16 12.92
CA LYS A 70 7.51 20.12 13.67
C LYS A 70 7.60 21.42 12.86
N GLN A 71 7.33 22.53 13.50
CA GLN A 71 7.35 23.87 12.90
C GLN A 71 8.31 24.78 13.66
N PRO A 72 9.50 25.15 13.09
CA PRO A 72 10.06 24.64 11.84
C PRO A 72 10.54 23.20 11.95
N PRO A 73 10.89 22.48 10.87
CA PRO A 73 11.20 23.00 9.54
C PRO A 73 10.03 23.00 8.54
N LEU A 74 8.93 22.32 8.83
CA LEU A 74 7.77 22.37 7.95
C LEU A 74 6.87 23.54 8.28
N PRO A 75 6.21 24.18 7.29
CA PRO A 75 5.40 25.38 7.52
C PRO A 75 4.05 25.06 8.16
N GLU A 76 3.52 23.87 7.97
CA GLU A 76 2.20 23.43 8.45
C GLU A 76 2.13 21.91 8.58
N ASP A 77 1.02 21.40 9.14
CA ASP A 77 0.76 19.98 9.23
C ASP A 77 0.51 19.35 7.85
N LEU A 78 0.98 18.13 7.67
CA LEU A 78 0.83 17.42 6.41
C LEU A 78 -0.54 16.74 6.34
N LYS A 79 -1.27 17.03 5.25
CA LYS A 79 -2.52 16.38 4.90
C LYS A 79 -2.40 15.72 3.54
N VAL A 80 -2.73 14.43 3.47
CA VAL A 80 -2.63 13.63 2.25
C VAL A 80 -3.93 12.89 2.00
N ASP A 81 -4.50 13.10 0.84
CA ASP A 81 -5.65 12.38 0.29
C ASP A 81 -5.16 11.42 -0.80
N LYS A 82 -5.62 10.16 -0.78
CA LYS A 82 -5.30 9.18 -1.81
C LYS A 82 -6.54 8.47 -2.30
N TYR A 83 -6.63 8.31 -3.59
CA TYR A 83 -7.72 7.64 -4.29
C TYR A 83 -7.14 6.47 -5.07
N ALA A 84 -7.55 5.25 -4.74
CA ALA A 84 -7.06 4.06 -5.43
C ALA A 84 -8.20 3.31 -6.13
N PHE A 85 -7.92 2.87 -7.35
CA PHE A 85 -8.79 1.98 -8.12
C PHE A 85 -8.01 0.71 -8.48
N GLN A 86 -8.70 -0.41 -8.41
CA GLN A 86 -8.14 -1.73 -8.70
C GLN A 86 -9.09 -2.51 -9.60
N TYR A 87 -8.52 -3.18 -10.57
CA TYR A 87 -9.21 -4.13 -11.42
C TYR A 87 -8.41 -5.41 -11.51
N THR A 88 -9.09 -6.56 -11.43
CA THR A 88 -8.48 -7.87 -11.66
C THR A 88 -9.40 -8.68 -12.53
N TYR A 89 -8.85 -9.24 -13.60
CA TYR A 89 -9.54 -10.15 -14.50
C TYR A 89 -9.00 -11.57 -14.29
N LEU A 90 -9.89 -12.51 -14.02
CA LEU A 90 -9.59 -13.93 -13.94
C LEU A 90 -9.75 -14.53 -15.34
N TRP A 91 -8.63 -14.65 -16.08
CA TRP A 91 -8.65 -15.18 -17.45
C TRP A 91 -9.13 -16.64 -17.48
N ASP A 92 -8.57 -17.45 -16.57
CA ASP A 92 -8.97 -18.81 -16.28
C ASP A 92 -8.72 -19.12 -14.80
N ASN A 93 -8.83 -20.38 -14.38
CA ASN A 93 -8.60 -20.76 -12.99
C ASN A 93 -7.16 -20.55 -12.51
N SER A 94 -6.23 -20.29 -13.41
CA SER A 94 -4.79 -20.19 -13.12
C SER A 94 -4.20 -18.79 -13.32
N LEU A 95 -4.72 -17.97 -14.25
CA LEU A 95 -4.15 -16.68 -14.61
C LEU A 95 -5.04 -15.51 -14.18
N LEU A 96 -4.48 -14.60 -13.39
CA LEU A 96 -5.11 -13.33 -13.02
C LEU A 96 -4.31 -12.17 -13.62
N MET A 97 -5.00 -11.24 -14.24
CA MET A 97 -4.43 -9.99 -14.78
C MET A 97 -4.88 -8.82 -13.93
N HIS A 98 -3.98 -7.89 -13.63
CA HIS A 98 -4.21 -6.78 -12.70
C HIS A 98 -3.97 -5.44 -13.37
N GLY A 99 -4.89 -4.50 -13.14
CA GLY A 99 -4.73 -3.07 -13.38
C GLY A 99 -4.88 -2.30 -12.08
N ARG A 100 -4.07 -1.26 -11.88
CA ARG A 100 -4.04 -0.42 -10.68
C ARG A 100 -3.89 1.02 -11.08
N TYR A 101 -4.60 1.89 -10.37
CA TYR A 101 -4.42 3.33 -10.42
C TYR A 101 -4.51 3.89 -9.02
N LEU A 102 -3.62 4.82 -8.68
CA LEU A 102 -3.66 5.56 -7.43
C LEU A 102 -3.30 7.02 -7.73
N HIS A 103 -4.09 7.95 -7.20
CA HIS A 103 -3.85 9.38 -7.25
C HIS A 103 -3.59 9.90 -5.85
N ILE A 104 -2.61 10.79 -5.72
CA ILE A 104 -2.23 11.44 -4.45
C ILE A 104 -2.48 12.92 -4.58
N LYS A 105 -3.03 13.50 -3.52
CA LYS A 105 -3.10 14.93 -3.32
C LYS A 105 -2.61 15.25 -1.93
N ASP A 106 -1.60 16.10 -1.82
CA ASP A 106 -1.09 16.53 -0.54
C ASP A 106 -0.68 18.01 -0.55
N ASN A 107 -0.41 18.57 0.63
CA ASN A 107 -0.14 20.01 0.76
C ASN A 107 1.34 20.36 0.90
N LEU A 108 2.24 19.40 1.08
CA LEU A 108 3.64 19.68 1.39
C LEU A 108 4.65 18.77 0.72
N ALA A 109 4.25 17.60 0.27
CA ALA A 109 5.19 16.55 -0.11
C ALA A 109 5.60 16.66 -1.57
N PRO A 110 6.71 16.01 -1.95
CA PRO A 110 7.14 15.93 -3.35
C PRO A 110 6.21 15.07 -4.21
N THR A 111 5.19 14.43 -3.61
CA THR A 111 4.26 13.52 -4.30
C THR A 111 2.90 14.12 -4.59
N ASP A 112 2.72 15.44 -4.36
CA ASP A 112 1.45 16.12 -4.67
C ASP A 112 1.07 16.00 -6.15
N GLU A 113 -0.24 15.84 -6.39
CA GLU A 113 -0.83 15.58 -7.72
C GLU A 113 -0.25 14.33 -8.41
N GLY A 114 0.45 13.45 -7.66
CA GLY A 114 1.09 12.24 -8.18
C GLY A 114 0.10 11.20 -8.67
N ASN A 115 0.46 10.54 -9.79
CA ASN A 115 -0.34 9.50 -10.43
C ASN A 115 0.47 8.22 -10.52
N ILE A 116 -0.06 7.11 -10.02
CA ILE A 116 0.58 5.81 -10.06
C ILE A 116 -0.26 4.85 -10.89
N PHE A 117 0.35 4.29 -11.92
CA PHE A 117 -0.24 3.28 -12.79
C PHE A 117 0.46 1.94 -12.54
N GLY A 118 -0.29 0.87 -12.44
CA GLY A 118 0.25 -0.46 -12.23
C GLY A 118 -0.45 -1.49 -13.11
N VAL A 119 0.33 -2.42 -13.65
CA VAL A 119 -0.17 -3.60 -14.33
C VAL A 119 0.57 -4.84 -13.82
N GLY A 120 -0.05 -5.99 -13.92
CA GLY A 120 0.59 -7.22 -13.46
C GLY A 120 -0.21 -8.47 -13.78
N MET A 121 0.41 -9.59 -13.45
CA MET A 121 -0.20 -10.91 -13.57
C MET A 121 0.19 -11.81 -12.40
N ASP A 122 -0.71 -12.71 -12.03
CA ASP A 122 -0.44 -13.83 -11.13
C ASP A 122 -0.77 -15.13 -11.83
N TYR A 123 0.14 -16.10 -11.77
CA TYR A 123 -0.07 -17.46 -12.24
C TYR A 123 -0.15 -18.42 -11.05
N LYS A 124 -1.25 -19.18 -10.96
CA LYS A 124 -1.47 -20.23 -9.95
C LYS A 124 -1.06 -21.59 -10.52
N PHE A 125 -0.14 -22.24 -9.88
CA PHE A 125 0.31 -23.58 -10.23
C PHE A 125 -0.13 -24.59 -9.18
N ASN A 126 -0.84 -25.65 -9.59
CA ASN A 126 -1.32 -26.75 -8.72
C ASN A 126 -2.10 -26.27 -7.46
N GLN A 127 -2.78 -25.14 -7.50
CA GLN A 127 -3.50 -24.52 -6.37
C GLN A 127 -2.65 -24.28 -5.10
N LYS A 128 -1.41 -24.72 -5.07
CA LYS A 128 -0.47 -24.60 -3.94
C LYS A 128 0.53 -23.47 -4.13
N TYR A 129 0.89 -23.17 -5.36
CA TYR A 129 1.89 -22.15 -5.68
C TYR A 129 1.26 -21.02 -6.48
N LYS A 130 1.71 -19.80 -6.23
CA LYS A 130 1.34 -18.63 -7.02
C LYS A 130 2.58 -17.79 -7.29
N TYR A 131 2.83 -17.48 -8.54
CA TYR A 131 3.90 -16.58 -8.99
C TYR A 131 3.28 -15.31 -9.50
N GLY A 132 3.84 -14.16 -9.16
CA GLY A 132 3.32 -12.87 -9.57
C GLY A 132 4.42 -11.97 -10.11
N PHE A 133 4.05 -11.20 -11.10
CA PHE A 133 4.84 -10.12 -11.67
C PHE A 133 3.98 -8.86 -11.70
N ARG A 134 4.51 -7.73 -11.25
CA ARG A 134 3.84 -6.43 -11.32
C ARG A 134 4.85 -5.36 -11.67
N THR A 135 4.43 -4.39 -12.43
CA THR A 135 5.20 -3.17 -12.68
C THR A 135 4.34 -1.96 -12.39
N TYR A 136 4.97 -0.90 -11.91
CA TYR A 136 4.34 0.36 -11.56
C TYR A 136 5.16 1.50 -12.15
N PHE A 137 4.45 2.51 -12.62
CA PHE A 137 4.99 3.80 -13.00
C PHE A 137 4.32 4.86 -12.13
N SER A 138 5.12 5.63 -11.40
CA SER A 138 4.66 6.75 -10.58
C SER A 138 5.19 8.04 -11.19
N ASP A 139 4.25 8.89 -11.58
CA ASP A 139 4.48 10.21 -12.18
C ASP A 139 4.23 11.27 -11.11
N TYR A 140 5.29 11.94 -10.68
CA TYR A 140 5.25 13.04 -9.74
C TYR A 140 5.71 14.32 -10.44
N THR A 141 5.41 15.48 -9.88
CA THR A 141 5.68 16.78 -10.52
C THR A 141 7.15 16.95 -10.94
N ASP A 142 8.09 16.51 -10.11
CA ASP A 142 9.52 16.76 -10.30
C ASP A 142 10.34 15.52 -10.68
N PHE A 143 9.81 14.31 -10.48
CA PHE A 143 10.53 13.06 -10.69
C PHE A 143 9.59 11.91 -10.99
N ASN A 144 10.15 10.82 -11.52
CA ASN A 144 9.42 9.59 -11.81
C ASN A 144 9.99 8.40 -11.01
N VAL A 145 9.11 7.45 -10.71
CA VAL A 145 9.53 6.19 -10.08
C VAL A 145 9.00 5.00 -10.88
N TYR A 146 9.90 4.12 -11.23
CA TYR A 146 9.59 2.82 -11.84
C TYR A 146 9.80 1.73 -10.81
N GLN A 147 8.84 0.84 -10.65
CA GLN A 147 8.96 -0.29 -9.74
C GLN A 147 8.55 -1.59 -10.41
N THR A 148 9.29 -2.65 -10.12
CA THR A 148 8.94 -4.01 -10.53
C THR A 148 8.93 -4.92 -9.30
N ASP A 149 7.85 -5.68 -9.12
CA ASP A 149 7.68 -6.64 -8.04
C ASP A 149 7.61 -8.06 -8.61
N LEU A 150 8.47 -8.94 -8.10
CA LEU A 150 8.39 -10.39 -8.31
C LEU A 150 7.89 -11.03 -7.02
N THR A 151 6.94 -11.94 -7.13
CA THR A 151 6.40 -12.65 -5.96
C THR A 151 6.30 -14.14 -6.21
N ALA A 152 6.58 -14.93 -5.17
CA ALA A 152 6.35 -16.36 -5.15
C ALA A 152 5.63 -16.72 -3.85
N MET A 153 4.51 -17.43 -3.93
CA MET A 153 3.72 -17.82 -2.76
C MET A 153 3.51 -19.32 -2.75
N LYS A 154 3.58 -19.91 -1.55
CA LYS A 154 3.20 -21.29 -1.28
C LYS A 154 2.08 -21.34 -0.25
N HIS A 155 1.07 -22.12 -0.52
CA HIS A 155 -0.06 -22.38 0.36
C HIS A 155 0.05 -23.77 0.98
N PHE A 156 -0.01 -23.83 2.31
CA PHE A 156 -0.04 -25.05 3.12
C PHE A 156 -1.42 -25.13 3.78
N LYS A 157 -1.99 -26.31 3.75
CA LYS A 157 -3.25 -26.61 4.46
C LYS A 157 -3.08 -27.87 5.27
N TYR A 158 -3.33 -27.78 6.57
CA TYR A 158 -3.31 -28.91 7.49
C TYR A 158 -4.53 -28.82 8.42
N ASN A 159 -5.50 -29.69 8.25
CA ASN A 159 -6.82 -29.61 8.93
C ASN A 159 -7.40 -28.20 8.76
N ASP A 160 -7.75 -27.54 9.86
CA ASP A 160 -8.32 -26.19 9.90
C ASP A 160 -7.25 -25.08 9.79
N LEU A 161 -5.97 -25.43 9.81
CA LEU A 161 -4.88 -24.48 9.68
C LEU A 161 -4.52 -24.27 8.21
N SER A 162 -4.59 -23.02 7.77
CA SER A 162 -4.15 -22.58 6.45
C SER A 162 -3.01 -21.56 6.60
N ILE A 163 -1.88 -21.82 5.97
CA ILE A 163 -0.70 -20.93 5.99
C ILE A 163 -0.33 -20.58 4.56
N LYS A 164 -0.13 -19.29 4.29
CA LYS A 164 0.41 -18.77 3.03
C LYS A 164 1.73 -18.09 3.32
N LEU A 165 2.81 -18.58 2.71
CA LEU A 165 4.13 -17.94 2.74
C LEU A 165 4.40 -17.31 1.38
N GLN A 166 4.81 -16.04 1.37
CA GLN A 166 5.09 -15.28 0.16
C GLN A 166 6.47 -14.64 0.27
N GLY A 167 7.34 -14.94 -0.69
CA GLY A 167 8.56 -14.19 -0.99
C GLY A 167 8.24 -13.05 -1.96
N ILE A 168 8.89 -11.90 -1.78
CA ILE A 168 8.70 -10.69 -2.56
C ILE A 168 10.09 -10.11 -2.87
N LEU A 169 10.32 -9.70 -4.11
CA LEU A 169 11.49 -8.92 -4.50
C LEU A 169 11.01 -7.68 -5.24
N LYS A 170 11.40 -6.50 -4.73
CA LYS A 170 11.06 -5.20 -5.31
C LYS A 170 12.32 -4.56 -5.89
N GLY A 171 12.28 -4.22 -7.18
CA GLY A 171 13.24 -3.31 -7.82
C GLY A 171 12.59 -1.94 -8.00
N ILE A 172 13.26 -0.87 -7.57
CA ILE A 172 12.74 0.50 -7.64
C ILE A 172 13.81 1.37 -8.29
N TRP A 173 13.45 2.22 -9.25
CA TRP A 173 14.32 3.14 -9.96
C TRP A 173 13.70 4.54 -9.93
N LEU A 174 14.51 5.52 -9.56
CA LEU A 174 14.17 6.94 -9.56
C LEU A 174 14.80 7.62 -10.75
N ASP A 175 14.00 8.34 -11.51
CA ASP A 175 14.42 9.24 -12.57
C ASP A 175 14.23 10.70 -12.15
N ASN A 176 15.12 11.59 -12.59
CA ASN A 176 15.11 13.03 -12.27
C ASN A 176 15.18 13.37 -10.77
N LYS A 177 15.72 12.49 -9.93
CA LYS A 177 15.75 12.66 -8.48
C LYS A 177 16.50 13.91 -7.97
N ASN A 178 17.36 14.51 -8.78
CA ASN A 178 18.17 15.67 -8.39
C ASN A 178 17.44 17.02 -8.58
N VAL A 179 16.22 17.02 -9.07
CA VAL A 179 15.46 18.24 -9.33
C VAL A 179 14.93 18.87 -8.04
N THR A 180 14.68 18.06 -7.03
CA THR A 180 14.15 18.53 -5.73
C THR A 180 15.04 18.12 -4.56
N SER A 181 15.12 18.97 -3.53
CA SER A 181 15.84 18.68 -2.28
C SER A 181 15.29 17.48 -1.52
N TYR A 182 14.04 17.10 -1.78
CA TYR A 182 13.41 15.94 -1.14
C TYR A 182 13.94 14.60 -1.62
N THR A 183 14.53 14.56 -2.82
CA THR A 183 14.98 13.31 -3.47
C THR A 183 16.45 13.28 -3.82
N ASN A 184 17.17 14.40 -3.75
CA ASN A 184 18.58 14.49 -4.17
C ASN A 184 19.49 13.49 -3.44
N ASN A 185 19.23 13.21 -2.14
CA ASN A 185 19.98 12.26 -1.33
C ASN A 185 19.48 10.80 -1.47
N ALA A 186 18.45 10.55 -2.27
CA ALA A 186 18.01 9.20 -2.59
C ALA A 186 19.02 8.49 -3.52
N GLN A 187 19.05 7.16 -3.48
CA GLN A 187 19.77 6.37 -4.48
C GLN A 187 18.98 6.34 -5.80
N ASN A 188 19.66 6.09 -6.92
CA ASN A 188 18.99 5.94 -8.21
C ASN A 188 18.18 4.66 -8.30
N SER A 189 18.58 3.62 -7.55
CA SER A 189 17.91 2.33 -7.56
C SER A 189 17.98 1.63 -6.22
N TYR A 190 16.96 0.81 -5.97
CA TYR A 190 16.84 0.01 -4.75
C TYR A 190 16.42 -1.42 -5.10
N LEU A 191 16.93 -2.38 -4.32
CA LEU A 191 16.49 -3.76 -4.35
C LEU A 191 16.06 -4.15 -2.94
N THR A 192 14.78 -4.51 -2.76
CA THR A 192 14.19 -4.76 -1.46
C THR A 192 13.57 -6.15 -1.42
N PRO A 193 14.23 -7.14 -0.82
CA PRO A 193 13.62 -8.44 -0.54
C PRO A 193 12.62 -8.32 0.63
N GLY A 194 11.58 -9.14 0.57
CA GLY A 194 10.59 -9.24 1.62
C GLY A 194 10.00 -10.64 1.72
N VAL A 195 9.45 -10.95 2.89
CA VAL A 195 8.69 -12.17 3.15
C VAL A 195 7.44 -11.83 3.93
N LYS A 196 6.32 -12.47 3.58
CA LYS A 196 5.04 -12.36 4.30
C LYS A 196 4.52 -13.76 4.61
N GLY A 197 4.05 -13.95 5.83
CA GLY A 197 3.31 -15.13 6.26
C GLY A 197 1.89 -14.74 6.68
N HIS A 198 0.89 -15.47 6.22
CA HIS A 198 -0.49 -15.31 6.66
C HIS A 198 -0.99 -16.66 7.15
N PHE A 199 -1.71 -16.65 8.26
CA PHE A 199 -2.37 -17.84 8.77
C PHE A 199 -3.86 -17.61 9.00
N SER A 200 -4.60 -18.70 8.92
CA SER A 200 -6.01 -18.76 9.31
C SER A 200 -6.22 -20.09 10.02
N TYR A 201 -6.75 -20.03 11.24
CA TYR A 201 -7.10 -21.19 12.05
C TYR A 201 -8.47 -20.97 12.67
N GLN A 202 -9.44 -21.80 12.32
CA GLN A 202 -10.85 -21.60 12.72
C GLN A 202 -11.30 -20.15 12.39
N ASN A 203 -11.67 -19.39 13.41
CA ASN A 203 -12.09 -18.00 13.29
C ASN A 203 -10.97 -16.97 13.46
N TYR A 204 -9.72 -17.41 13.72
CA TYR A 204 -8.59 -16.53 13.87
C TYR A 204 -7.84 -16.36 12.56
N VAL A 205 -7.38 -15.16 12.31
CA VAL A 205 -6.52 -14.82 11.17
C VAL A 205 -5.35 -13.99 11.66
N GLY A 206 -4.23 -14.07 10.98
CA GLY A 206 -3.10 -13.23 11.33
C GLY A 206 -2.01 -13.30 10.28
N GLY A 207 -0.94 -12.57 10.54
CA GLY A 207 0.20 -12.57 9.67
C GLY A 207 1.40 -11.86 10.26
N ILE A 208 2.52 -12.13 9.63
CA ILE A 208 3.80 -11.48 9.89
C ILE A 208 4.41 -11.11 8.54
N GLY A 209 5.17 -10.03 8.50
CA GLY A 209 5.89 -9.61 7.30
C GLY A 209 7.19 -8.94 7.67
N LEU A 210 8.19 -9.13 6.84
CA LEU A 210 9.51 -8.53 6.95
C LEU A 210 9.94 -8.03 5.58
N PHE A 211 10.42 -6.79 5.51
CA PHE A 211 11.15 -6.26 4.37
C PHE A 211 12.52 -5.80 4.85
N LEU A 212 13.55 -6.16 4.11
CA LEU A 212 14.93 -5.78 4.34
C LEU A 212 15.46 -5.04 3.11
N GLY A 213 16.40 -4.13 3.35
CA GLY A 213 16.95 -3.29 2.28
C GLY A 213 16.16 -1.98 2.09
N LYS A 214 16.88 -1.02 1.56
CA LYS A 214 16.40 0.34 1.38
C LYS A 214 15.33 0.44 0.31
N ARG A 215 14.37 1.35 0.48
CA ARG A 215 13.34 1.71 -0.48
C ARG A 215 12.77 3.09 -0.18
N VAL A 216 12.36 3.80 -1.21
CA VAL A 216 11.70 5.10 -1.14
C VAL A 216 10.61 5.16 -2.20
N PHE A 217 9.53 5.88 -1.94
CA PHE A 217 8.37 6.01 -2.83
C PHE A 217 7.81 4.67 -3.34
N ALA A 218 7.97 3.63 -2.52
CA ALA A 218 7.60 2.27 -2.90
C ALA A 218 6.08 2.07 -2.93
N VAL A 219 5.60 1.47 -3.99
CA VAL A 219 4.24 0.94 -4.07
C VAL A 219 4.18 -0.34 -3.24
N MET A 220 3.25 -0.37 -2.30
CA MET A 220 3.05 -1.46 -1.34
C MET A 220 1.65 -2.07 -1.47
N ASP A 221 1.45 -3.23 -0.84
CA ASP A 221 0.16 -3.90 -0.72
C ASP A 221 -0.60 -4.04 -2.05
N ASP A 222 0.14 -4.47 -3.10
CA ASP A 222 -0.38 -4.71 -4.45
C ASP A 222 -1.02 -3.47 -5.09
N GLY A 223 -0.44 -2.28 -4.89
CA GLY A 223 -0.91 -1.03 -5.47
C GLY A 223 -1.93 -0.26 -4.64
N LYS A 224 -2.23 -0.72 -3.41
CA LYS A 224 -3.18 -0.04 -2.51
C LYS A 224 -2.57 1.08 -1.71
N ARG A 225 -1.27 1.04 -1.50
CA ARG A 225 -0.52 1.97 -0.67
C ARG A 225 0.74 2.43 -1.37
N ILE A 226 1.15 3.64 -1.07
CA ILE A 226 2.42 4.21 -1.49
C ILE A 226 3.14 4.81 -0.27
N GLN A 227 4.44 4.58 -0.17
CA GLN A 227 5.31 5.30 0.74
C GLN A 227 5.63 6.66 0.13
N HIS A 228 4.82 7.67 0.42
CA HIS A 228 4.85 9.00 -0.20
C HIS A 228 5.73 10.02 0.53
N HIS A 229 6.24 9.68 1.70
CA HIS A 229 7.16 10.56 2.42
C HIS A 229 8.56 10.53 1.81
N ALA A 230 9.29 11.64 1.88
CA ALA A 230 10.72 11.72 1.55
C ALA A 230 11.56 11.00 2.63
N MET A 231 11.27 9.73 2.83
CA MET A 231 11.94 8.82 3.79
C MET A 231 12.37 7.54 3.09
N GLU A 232 13.64 7.22 3.24
CA GLU A 232 14.23 5.96 2.81
C GLU A 232 14.09 4.93 3.93
N PHE A 233 13.20 3.94 3.75
CA PHE A 233 12.98 2.86 4.71
C PHE A 233 13.99 1.74 4.46
N ASP A 234 14.72 1.28 5.49
CA ASP A 234 15.71 0.21 5.38
C ASP A 234 15.18 -1.15 5.87
N ARG A 235 14.25 -1.16 6.82
CA ARG A 235 13.60 -2.37 7.31
C ARG A 235 12.17 -2.09 7.75
N THR A 236 11.33 -3.12 7.61
CA THR A 236 9.95 -3.09 8.11
C THR A 236 9.59 -4.45 8.68
N LEU A 237 9.12 -4.47 9.91
CA LEU A 237 8.48 -5.61 10.54
C LEU A 237 6.99 -5.33 10.66
N MET A 238 6.16 -6.27 10.27
CA MET A 238 4.69 -6.20 10.36
C MET A 238 4.18 -7.42 11.12
N ILE A 239 3.23 -7.21 12.02
CA ILE A 239 2.52 -8.29 12.70
C ILE A 239 1.04 -7.93 12.78
N GLY A 240 0.17 -8.92 12.69
CA GLY A 240 -1.26 -8.70 12.80
C GLY A 240 -1.99 -9.94 13.28
N ILE A 241 -3.06 -9.71 14.03
CA ILE A 241 -3.99 -10.74 14.49
C ILE A 241 -5.41 -10.25 14.35
N GLY A 242 -6.33 -11.13 14.06
CA GLY A 242 -7.74 -10.79 13.91
C GLY A 242 -8.64 -11.99 14.13
N LYS A 243 -9.93 -11.68 14.18
CA LYS A 243 -11.00 -12.67 14.34
C LYS A 243 -12.06 -12.47 13.26
N LYS A 244 -12.44 -13.56 12.62
CA LYS A 244 -13.61 -13.63 11.75
C LYS A 244 -14.84 -13.82 12.63
N MET A 245 -15.84 -13.01 12.41
CA MET A 245 -17.21 -13.12 12.94
C MET A 245 -18.13 -13.41 11.76
N ASP A 246 -19.39 -13.73 11.99
CA ASP A 246 -20.32 -14.17 10.93
C ASP A 246 -20.28 -13.30 9.67
N LYS A 247 -20.30 -11.98 9.82
CA LYS A 247 -20.34 -11.02 8.71
C LYS A 247 -19.14 -10.08 8.64
N ALA A 248 -18.25 -10.12 9.63
CA ALA A 248 -17.13 -9.18 9.70
C ALA A 248 -15.83 -9.86 10.10
N THR A 249 -14.73 -9.29 9.67
CA THR A 249 -13.38 -9.63 10.16
C THR A 249 -12.78 -8.39 10.80
N VAL A 250 -12.40 -8.49 12.07
CA VAL A 250 -11.70 -7.43 12.80
C VAL A 250 -10.24 -7.80 12.94
N MET A 251 -9.33 -6.88 12.64
CA MET A 251 -7.88 -7.11 12.74
C MET A 251 -7.18 -5.94 13.43
N LEU A 252 -6.27 -6.28 14.33
CA LEU A 252 -5.27 -5.37 14.88
C LEU A 252 -3.92 -5.67 14.22
N LYS A 253 -3.22 -4.63 13.75
CA LYS A 253 -1.90 -4.75 13.13
C LYS A 253 -0.95 -3.74 13.74
N TYR A 254 0.32 -4.11 13.81
CA TYR A 254 1.41 -3.25 14.20
C TYR A 254 2.52 -3.35 13.17
N ASN A 255 3.07 -2.19 12.78
CA ASN A 255 4.23 -2.10 11.89
C ASN A 255 5.32 -1.27 12.59
N TYR A 256 6.52 -1.81 12.60
CA TYR A 256 7.74 -1.13 12.96
C TYR A 256 8.56 -0.89 11.70
N MET A 257 8.97 0.35 11.47
CA MET A 257 9.78 0.72 10.30
C MET A 257 10.94 1.61 10.75
N ARG A 258 12.15 1.30 10.28
CA ARG A 258 13.29 2.19 10.41
C ARG A 258 13.47 2.96 9.10
N ALA A 259 13.80 4.26 9.21
CA ALA A 259 13.92 5.12 8.05
C ALA A 259 15.02 6.18 8.20
N THR A 260 15.45 6.72 7.08
CA THR A 260 16.27 7.93 6.97
C THR A 260 15.44 9.04 6.34
N GLU A 261 15.34 10.19 6.98
CA GLU A 261 14.75 11.40 6.37
C GLU A 261 15.73 11.97 5.34
N LEU A 262 15.38 11.90 4.07
CA LEU A 262 16.27 12.27 2.97
C LEU A 262 16.74 13.74 3.00
N PRO A 263 15.85 14.75 3.26
CA PRO A 263 16.28 16.15 3.26
C PRO A 263 17.28 16.51 4.36
N TYR A 264 17.32 15.74 5.44
CA TYR A 264 18.16 16.01 6.62
C TYR A 264 19.21 14.95 6.91
N GLU A 265 19.26 13.89 6.08
CA GLU A 265 20.15 12.72 6.27
C GLU A 265 20.05 12.12 7.69
N ASN A 266 18.86 12.27 8.32
CA ASN A 266 18.61 11.78 9.66
C ASN A 266 18.24 10.29 9.63
N SER A 267 19.19 9.41 9.99
CA SER A 267 19.06 7.96 9.85
C SER A 267 18.43 7.25 11.07
N ASP A 268 18.09 8.00 12.13
CA ASP A 268 17.61 7.40 13.39
C ASP A 268 16.08 7.41 13.52
N VAL A 269 15.37 7.67 12.42
CA VAL A 269 13.91 7.74 12.45
C VAL A 269 13.31 6.34 12.58
N THR A 270 12.41 6.21 13.53
CA THR A 270 11.55 5.03 13.68
C THR A 270 10.10 5.44 13.43
N VAL A 271 9.41 4.71 12.58
CA VAL A 271 7.98 4.90 12.33
C VAL A 271 7.22 3.68 12.87
N ASN A 272 6.44 3.90 13.92
CA ASN A 272 5.55 2.92 14.51
C ASN A 272 4.13 3.18 14.02
N ASN A 273 3.43 2.13 13.62
CA ASN A 273 2.09 2.24 13.10
C ASN A 273 1.21 1.16 13.71
N THR A 274 0.17 1.57 14.44
CA THR A 274 -0.87 0.69 14.97
C THR A 274 -2.17 0.89 14.21
N MET A 275 -2.73 -0.18 13.68
CA MET A 275 -3.92 -0.17 12.81
C MET A 275 -5.00 -1.09 13.35
N LEU A 276 -6.22 -0.57 13.43
CA LEU A 276 -7.44 -1.34 13.58
C LEU A 276 -8.19 -1.35 12.24
N SER A 277 -8.60 -2.52 11.77
CA SER A 277 -9.38 -2.65 10.54
C SER A 277 -10.59 -3.56 10.74
N VAL A 278 -11.67 -3.20 10.08
CA VAL A 278 -12.91 -3.99 10.01
C VAL A 278 -13.23 -4.19 8.53
N GLN A 279 -13.49 -5.42 8.16
CA GLN A 279 -14.01 -5.79 6.85
C GLN A 279 -15.36 -6.49 7.06
N TYR A 280 -16.37 -5.98 6.37
CA TYR A 280 -17.76 -6.48 6.40
C TYR A 280 -18.15 -7.01 5.03
#